data_8b8fd1d20ccf4def014708c769441940
#
_entry.id   8b8fd1d20ccf4def014708c769441940
#
_cell.length_a   1.000
_cell.length_b   1.000
_cell.length_c   1.000
_cell.angle_alpha   90.00
_cell.angle_beta   90.00
_cell.angle_gamma   90.00
#
_symmetry.space_group_name_H-M   'P 1'
#
loop_
_entity.id
_entity.type
_entity.pdbx_description
1 polymer ?
#
loop_
_entity_poly.entity_id
_entity_poly.type
_entity_poly.pdbx_seq_one_letter_code
_entity_poly.pdbx_strand_id
1 'polypeptide(L)'
;GKPKPLEPFFEPLRAALQRQGVKPYDLPISWSNNQDDPSGDSEVFGVATAIEDPSFHLRIEAKVTCLHVNASGNEVKGVEALIQNQAWLFQANFVVLAAGAVNTPAILLRSSSDAHPRGLSNGSDQVGRNLMKLQLSSILQLAAAPNSGRYQRSFGINDYYWGDKNVQFPLGHIQSCGGVLQDALFAE
;
A
#
# COMPACT_ATOMS: atom_id res chain seq x y z
N GLY A 1 -9.93 7.99 9.59
CA GLY A 1 -11.26 7.47 9.94
C GLY A 1 -11.41 7.28 11.43
N LYS A 2 -12.65 7.22 11.93
CA LYS A 2 -12.87 6.88 13.34
C LYS A 2 -12.61 5.39 13.54
N PRO A 3 -12.02 4.96 14.68
CA PRO A 3 -11.89 3.55 15.01
C PRO A 3 -13.26 2.87 14.96
N LYS A 4 -13.30 1.65 14.45
CA LYS A 4 -14.51 0.82 14.52
C LYS A 4 -14.60 0.20 15.92
N PRO A 5 -15.82 -0.04 16.43
CA PRO A 5 -15.98 -0.78 17.67
C PRO A 5 -15.28 -2.13 17.61
N LEU A 6 -14.71 -2.54 18.73
CA LEU A 6 -14.15 -3.88 18.85
C LEU A 6 -15.25 -4.92 18.65
N GLU A 7 -14.98 -5.94 17.88
CA GLU A 7 -15.90 -7.06 17.75
C GLU A 7 -16.07 -7.80 19.08
N PRO A 8 -17.31 -8.15 19.49
CA PRO A 8 -17.56 -8.83 20.76
C PRO A 8 -16.72 -10.08 20.98
N PHE A 9 -16.35 -10.77 19.90
CA PHE A 9 -15.46 -11.92 19.93
C PHE A 9 -14.07 -11.60 20.53
N PHE A 10 -13.56 -10.40 20.34
CA PHE A 10 -12.23 -10.01 20.83
C PHE A 10 -12.25 -9.42 22.25
N GLU A 11 -13.41 -9.13 22.82
CA GLU A 11 -13.50 -8.54 24.18
C GLU A 11 -12.84 -9.40 25.28
N PRO A 12 -13.05 -10.73 25.31
CA PRO A 12 -12.37 -11.58 26.30
C PRO A 12 -10.84 -11.57 26.12
N LEU A 13 -10.35 -11.54 24.87
CA LEU A 13 -8.93 -11.46 24.57
C LEU A 13 -8.35 -10.12 24.99
N ARG A 14 -9.04 -9.02 24.67
CA ARG A 14 -8.66 -7.68 25.10
C ARG A 14 -8.52 -7.57 26.61
N ALA A 15 -9.53 -8.04 27.34
CA ALA A 15 -9.52 -8.07 28.80
C ALA A 15 -8.38 -8.94 29.37
N ALA A 16 -8.07 -10.07 28.72
CA ALA A 16 -6.96 -10.93 29.15
C ALA A 16 -5.60 -10.23 28.93
N LEU A 17 -5.39 -9.59 27.80
CA LEU A 17 -4.18 -8.83 27.50
C LEU A 17 -3.99 -7.67 28.48
N GLN A 18 -5.06 -6.92 28.79
CA GLN A 18 -5.01 -5.82 29.76
C GLN A 18 -4.64 -6.30 31.17
N ARG A 19 -5.15 -7.47 31.59
CA ARG A 19 -4.72 -8.07 32.87
C ARG A 19 -3.24 -8.43 32.91
N GLN A 20 -2.63 -8.68 31.77
CA GLN A 20 -1.19 -8.91 31.63
C GLN A 20 -0.37 -7.61 31.45
N GLY A 21 -1.00 -6.44 31.56
CA GLY A 21 -0.36 -5.14 31.43
C GLY A 21 -0.15 -4.68 29.99
N VAL A 22 -0.62 -5.42 28.99
CA VAL A 22 -0.61 -5.02 27.57
C VAL A 22 -1.71 -4.01 27.31
N LYS A 23 -1.47 -3.04 26.41
CA LYS A 23 -2.37 -1.93 26.09
C LYS A 23 -2.92 -2.04 24.65
N PRO A 24 -3.85 -2.96 24.41
CA PRO A 24 -4.51 -3.05 23.11
C PRO A 24 -5.35 -1.79 22.84
N TYR A 25 -5.37 -1.36 21.59
CA TYR A 25 -6.12 -0.18 21.14
C TYR A 25 -6.94 -0.49 19.89
N ASP A 26 -7.98 0.32 19.64
CA ASP A 26 -8.83 0.16 18.47
C ASP A 26 -8.13 0.67 17.23
N LEU A 27 -8.02 -0.16 16.19
CA LEU A 27 -7.34 0.20 14.95
C LEU A 27 -8.13 1.25 14.16
N PRO A 28 -7.49 2.33 13.71
CA PRO A 28 -8.07 3.29 12.80
C PRO A 28 -8.09 2.70 11.38
N ILE A 29 -9.07 1.86 11.09
CA ILE A 29 -9.24 1.27 9.77
C ILE A 29 -10.29 2.01 8.96
N SER A 30 -10.03 2.19 7.66
CA SER A 30 -11.00 2.70 6.70
C SER A 30 -11.85 1.53 6.19
N TRP A 31 -12.81 1.09 6.99
CA TRP A 31 -13.73 0.05 6.60
C TRP A 31 -15.16 0.51 6.88
N SER A 32 -16.05 0.28 5.95
CA SER A 32 -17.47 0.51 6.14
C SER A 32 -18.16 -0.70 6.77
N ASN A 33 -19.26 -0.42 7.47
CA ASN A 33 -20.15 -1.44 8.00
C ASN A 33 -21.02 -2.10 6.92
N ASN A 34 -21.05 -1.52 5.73
CA ASN A 34 -21.78 -2.03 4.59
C ASN A 34 -20.79 -2.79 3.69
N GLN A 35 -21.11 -4.03 3.30
CA GLN A 35 -20.29 -4.79 2.34
C GLN A 35 -20.23 -4.09 0.98
N ASP A 36 -21.24 -3.29 0.67
CA ASP A 36 -21.34 -2.51 -0.56
C ASP A 36 -20.73 -1.10 -0.44
N ASP A 37 -20.19 -0.74 0.73
CA ASP A 37 -19.55 0.56 0.91
C ASP A 37 -18.06 0.44 0.56
N PRO A 38 -17.63 1.00 -0.56
CA PRO A 38 -16.26 0.95 -1.05
C PRO A 38 -15.32 1.90 -0.30
N SER A 39 -15.64 2.29 0.95
CA SER A 39 -14.80 3.22 1.71
C SER A 39 -13.35 2.75 1.80
N GLY A 40 -12.44 3.56 1.27
CA GLY A 40 -11.03 3.23 1.13
C GLY A 40 -10.63 2.70 -0.25
N ASP A 41 -11.59 2.53 -1.16
CA ASP A 41 -11.30 2.22 -2.57
C ASP A 41 -10.94 3.51 -3.32
N SER A 42 -9.71 3.56 -3.83
CA SER A 42 -9.20 4.72 -4.56
C SER A 42 -9.84 4.90 -5.94
N GLU A 43 -10.37 3.84 -6.55
CA GLU A 43 -11.13 3.93 -7.79
C GLU A 43 -12.43 4.68 -7.56
N VAL A 44 -13.19 4.30 -6.53
CA VAL A 44 -14.49 4.89 -6.23
C VAL A 44 -14.38 6.33 -5.72
N PHE A 45 -13.48 6.60 -4.80
CA PHE A 45 -13.37 7.94 -4.18
C PHE A 45 -12.41 8.89 -4.90
N GLY A 46 -11.49 8.36 -5.71
CA GLY A 46 -10.52 9.17 -6.44
C GLY A 46 -10.85 9.24 -7.93
N VAL A 47 -10.73 8.11 -8.62
CA VAL A 47 -10.85 8.06 -10.08
C VAL A 47 -12.27 8.36 -10.54
N ALA A 48 -13.28 7.78 -9.91
CA ALA A 48 -14.68 8.02 -10.29
C ALA A 48 -15.06 9.49 -10.14
N THR A 49 -14.60 10.15 -9.07
CA THR A 49 -14.81 11.60 -8.90
C THR A 49 -14.02 12.42 -9.92
N ALA A 50 -12.81 12.01 -10.25
CA ALA A 50 -11.98 12.73 -11.21
C ALA A 50 -12.55 12.65 -12.64
N ILE A 51 -13.18 11.53 -13.03
CA ILE A 51 -13.79 11.34 -14.36
C ILE A 51 -14.97 12.29 -14.60
N GLU A 52 -15.60 12.81 -13.54
CA GLU A 52 -16.67 13.82 -13.68
C GLU A 52 -16.15 15.16 -14.20
N ASP A 53 -14.85 15.44 -14.08
CA ASP A 53 -14.24 16.64 -14.64
C ASP A 53 -13.93 16.43 -16.14
N PRO A 54 -14.50 17.25 -17.05
CA PRO A 54 -14.31 17.10 -18.50
C PRO A 54 -12.85 17.31 -18.95
N SER A 55 -11.99 17.90 -18.12
CA SER A 55 -10.56 18.06 -18.38
C SER A 55 -9.74 16.83 -17.98
N PHE A 56 -10.33 15.88 -17.24
CA PHE A 56 -9.65 14.66 -16.83
C PHE A 56 -9.73 13.58 -17.92
N HIS A 57 -8.58 12.98 -18.24
CA HIS A 57 -8.47 11.92 -19.23
C HIS A 57 -7.80 10.67 -18.64
N LEU A 58 -8.56 9.63 -18.39
CA LEU A 58 -8.04 8.33 -17.99
C LEU A 58 -7.64 7.51 -19.22
N ARG A 59 -6.42 7.00 -19.21
CA ARG A 59 -5.93 6.03 -20.21
C ARG A 59 -5.61 4.71 -19.52
N ILE A 60 -6.45 3.72 -19.69
CA ILE A 60 -6.23 2.34 -19.26
C ILE A 60 -5.41 1.58 -20.31
N GLU A 61 -4.85 0.43 -19.92
CA GLU A 61 -4.00 -0.43 -20.77
C GLU A 61 -2.82 0.34 -21.40
N ALA A 62 -2.39 1.42 -20.77
CA ALA A 62 -1.26 2.24 -21.18
C ALA A 62 -0.03 1.89 -20.31
N LYS A 63 0.89 1.10 -20.87
CA LYS A 63 2.13 0.72 -20.18
C LYS A 63 3.20 1.77 -20.39
N VAL A 64 3.46 2.59 -19.36
CA VAL A 64 4.58 3.54 -19.38
C VAL A 64 5.91 2.80 -19.46
N THR A 65 6.72 3.13 -20.44
CA THR A 65 8.03 2.50 -20.71
C THR A 65 9.18 3.32 -20.17
N CYS A 66 9.23 4.61 -20.47
CA CYS A 66 10.27 5.53 -20.02
C CYS A 66 9.80 7.00 -20.05
N LEU A 67 10.63 7.86 -19.49
CA LEU A 67 10.52 9.32 -19.55
C LEU A 67 11.61 9.87 -20.45
N HIS A 68 11.26 10.82 -21.30
CA HIS A 68 12.20 11.55 -22.15
C HIS A 68 12.52 12.90 -21.50
N VAL A 69 13.79 13.26 -21.50
CA VAL A 69 14.27 14.54 -20.96
C VAL A 69 14.84 15.43 -22.07
N ASN A 70 14.98 16.71 -21.81
CA ASN A 70 15.70 17.63 -22.68
C ASN A 70 17.21 17.30 -22.71
N ALA A 71 17.97 17.94 -23.63
CA ALA A 71 19.40 17.69 -23.78
C ALA A 71 20.23 17.98 -22.53
N SER A 72 19.80 18.94 -21.69
CA SER A 72 20.46 19.23 -20.41
C SER A 72 20.06 18.26 -19.27
N GLY A 73 19.06 17.41 -19.48
CA GLY A 73 18.61 16.42 -18.51
C GLY A 73 17.81 16.98 -17.33
N ASN A 74 17.47 18.26 -17.32
CA ASN A 74 16.83 18.92 -16.18
C ASN A 74 15.31 19.09 -16.30
N GLU A 75 14.72 18.66 -17.42
CA GLU A 75 13.30 18.79 -17.68
C GLU A 75 12.75 17.55 -18.38
N VAL A 76 11.65 17.00 -17.90
CA VAL A 76 10.91 15.92 -18.58
C VAL A 76 10.14 16.52 -19.75
N LYS A 77 10.38 16.04 -20.96
CA LYS A 77 9.72 16.48 -22.20
C LYS A 77 8.59 15.55 -22.64
N GLY A 78 8.57 14.33 -22.16
CA GLY A 78 7.52 13.41 -22.53
C GLY A 78 7.54 12.13 -21.73
N VAL A 79 6.39 11.48 -21.72
CA VAL A 79 6.17 10.15 -21.14
C VAL A 79 5.86 9.20 -22.28
N GLU A 80 6.70 8.22 -22.49
CA GLU A 80 6.46 7.17 -23.48
C GLU A 80 5.63 6.05 -22.88
N ALA A 81 4.58 5.64 -23.59
CA ALA A 81 3.75 4.52 -23.20
C ALA A 81 3.39 3.63 -24.40
N LEU A 82 3.28 2.35 -24.17
CA LEU A 82 2.75 1.38 -25.13
C LEU A 82 1.25 1.24 -24.92
N ILE A 83 0.47 1.50 -25.96
CA ILE A 83 -0.97 1.27 -26.01
C ILE A 83 -1.22 0.39 -27.24
N GLN A 84 -1.79 -0.79 -27.06
CA GLN A 84 -2.02 -1.77 -28.15
C GLN A 84 -0.74 -2.06 -28.95
N ASN A 85 0.40 -2.20 -28.29
CA ASN A 85 1.74 -2.39 -28.87
C ASN A 85 2.24 -1.23 -29.76
N GLN A 86 1.61 -0.07 -29.74
CA GLN A 86 2.08 1.13 -30.39
C GLN A 86 2.67 2.10 -29.36
N ALA A 87 3.79 2.71 -29.69
CA ALA A 87 4.42 3.73 -28.83
C ALA A 87 3.71 5.06 -29.00
N TRP A 88 3.32 5.63 -27.85
CA TRP A 88 2.72 6.95 -27.75
C TRP A 88 3.58 7.84 -26.88
N LEU A 89 3.72 9.11 -27.25
CA LEU A 89 4.40 10.13 -26.45
C LEU A 89 3.39 11.13 -25.90
N PHE A 90 3.28 11.19 -24.59
CA PHE A 90 2.44 12.16 -23.88
C PHE A 90 3.32 13.31 -23.38
N GLN A 91 2.85 14.54 -23.52
CA GLN A 91 3.52 15.74 -23.04
C GLN A 91 2.66 16.44 -22.00
N ALA A 92 3.31 16.92 -20.93
CA ALA A 92 2.66 17.67 -19.85
C ALA A 92 3.67 18.63 -19.21
N ASN A 93 3.16 19.70 -18.60
CA ASN A 93 3.98 20.64 -17.82
C ASN A 93 4.50 20.01 -16.52
N PHE A 94 3.74 19.06 -15.94
CA PHE A 94 4.12 18.32 -14.75
C PHE A 94 3.86 16.84 -14.96
N VAL A 95 4.78 16.02 -14.49
CA VAL A 95 4.67 14.56 -14.53
C VAL A 95 4.78 14.02 -13.11
N VAL A 96 3.77 13.30 -12.65
CA VAL A 96 3.77 12.61 -11.36
C VAL A 96 3.97 11.12 -11.60
N LEU A 97 5.10 10.58 -11.14
CA LEU A 97 5.42 9.17 -11.25
C LEU A 97 4.99 8.44 -9.99
N ALA A 98 3.82 7.82 -10.03
CA ALA A 98 3.17 7.13 -8.91
C ALA A 98 2.91 5.64 -9.22
N ALA A 99 3.88 4.96 -9.85
CA ALA A 99 3.73 3.58 -10.33
C ALA A 99 4.08 2.50 -9.29
N GLY A 100 4.19 2.86 -8.04
CA GLY A 100 4.50 1.95 -6.92
C GLY A 100 6.01 1.66 -6.78
N ALA A 101 6.35 0.94 -5.70
CA ALA A 101 7.75 0.73 -5.28
C ALA A 101 8.60 -0.10 -6.25
N VAL A 102 7.98 -0.86 -7.15
CA VAL A 102 8.66 -1.69 -8.15
C VAL A 102 8.73 -0.97 -9.50
N ASN A 103 7.58 -0.48 -10.00
CA ASN A 103 7.54 0.08 -11.35
C ASN A 103 8.12 1.51 -11.43
N THR A 104 7.98 2.33 -10.38
CA THR A 104 8.58 3.67 -10.36
C THR A 104 10.10 3.62 -10.58
N PRO A 105 10.90 2.88 -9.80
CA PRO A 105 12.33 2.76 -10.09
C PRO A 105 12.63 2.07 -11.43
N ALA A 106 11.82 1.11 -11.85
CA ALA A 106 12.00 0.46 -13.14
C ALA A 106 11.83 1.43 -14.32
N ILE A 107 10.86 2.35 -14.23
CA ILE A 107 10.68 3.41 -15.24
C ILE A 107 11.87 4.38 -15.21
N LEU A 108 12.31 4.82 -14.02
CA LEU A 108 13.46 5.72 -13.89
C LEU A 108 14.75 5.11 -14.44
N LEU A 109 15.02 3.83 -14.17
CA LEU A 109 16.19 3.11 -14.69
C LEU A 109 16.15 2.96 -16.22
N ARG A 110 14.97 2.75 -16.80
CA ARG A 110 14.81 2.71 -18.28
C ARG A 110 14.88 4.07 -18.95
N SER A 111 14.69 5.15 -18.19
CA SER A 111 14.76 6.53 -18.67
C SER A 111 16.21 7.05 -18.70
N SER A 112 17.11 6.28 -19.32
CA SER A 112 18.50 6.66 -19.50
C SER A 112 18.65 7.66 -20.66
N SER A 113 19.65 8.55 -20.56
CA SER A 113 20.04 9.52 -21.58
C SER A 113 21.51 9.85 -21.41
N ASP A 114 22.08 10.66 -22.32
CA ASP A 114 23.48 11.12 -22.19
C ASP A 114 23.69 11.89 -20.86
N ALA A 115 22.70 12.69 -20.44
CA ALA A 115 22.74 13.39 -19.16
C ALA A 115 22.51 12.46 -17.95
N HIS A 116 21.84 11.34 -18.15
CA HIS A 116 21.51 10.37 -17.11
C HIS A 116 21.84 8.93 -17.52
N PRO A 117 23.12 8.57 -17.72
CA PRO A 117 23.51 7.27 -18.29
C PRO A 117 23.13 6.06 -17.41
N ARG A 118 22.88 6.27 -16.12
CA ARG A 118 22.45 5.23 -15.17
C ARG A 118 20.94 5.27 -14.86
N GLY A 119 20.16 5.98 -15.67
CA GLY A 119 18.73 6.20 -15.44
C GLY A 119 18.44 7.57 -14.83
N LEU A 120 17.24 8.05 -15.05
CA LEU A 120 16.78 9.35 -14.57
C LEU A 120 16.78 9.38 -13.03
N SER A 121 17.20 10.50 -12.44
CA SER A 121 17.33 10.71 -10.99
C SER A 121 18.25 9.73 -10.25
N ASN A 122 19.10 8.97 -10.96
CA ASN A 122 19.97 7.95 -10.40
C ASN A 122 21.46 8.36 -10.31
N GLY A 123 21.74 9.64 -10.10
CA GLY A 123 23.11 10.14 -9.91
C GLY A 123 23.86 9.49 -8.74
N SER A 124 23.16 9.17 -7.66
CA SER A 124 23.70 8.50 -6.46
C SER A 124 23.68 6.96 -6.54
N ASP A 125 23.19 6.36 -7.62
CA ASP A 125 23.03 4.91 -7.80
C ASP A 125 22.15 4.24 -6.75
N GLN A 126 21.13 4.96 -6.25
CA GLN A 126 20.20 4.44 -5.23
C GLN A 126 18.84 4.02 -5.80
N VAL A 127 18.51 4.39 -7.03
CA VAL A 127 17.22 4.04 -7.65
C VAL A 127 17.13 2.52 -7.85
N GLY A 128 16.07 1.93 -7.32
CA GLY A 128 15.81 0.48 -7.39
C GLY A 128 16.59 -0.37 -6.38
N ARG A 129 17.44 0.25 -5.55
CA ARG A 129 18.13 -0.45 -4.45
C ARG A 129 17.30 -0.43 -3.17
N ASN A 130 17.65 -1.32 -2.22
CA ASN A 130 17.05 -1.38 -0.89
C ASN A 130 15.52 -1.57 -0.92
N LEU A 131 15.03 -2.40 -1.83
CA LEU A 131 13.61 -2.77 -1.83
C LEU A 131 13.25 -3.39 -0.48
N MET A 132 12.31 -2.75 0.20
CA MET A 132 11.77 -3.22 1.47
C MET A 132 10.35 -3.72 1.26
N LYS A 133 10.03 -4.85 1.88
CA LYS A 133 8.67 -5.39 1.93
C LYS A 133 8.23 -5.49 3.39
N LEU A 134 6.93 -5.48 3.61
CA LEU A 134 6.36 -5.77 4.91
C LEU A 134 6.77 -7.17 5.36
N GLN A 135 7.41 -7.27 6.52
CA GLN A 135 7.61 -8.56 7.20
C GLN A 135 6.34 -8.85 7.99
N LEU A 136 5.68 -9.93 7.65
CA LEU A 136 4.46 -10.36 8.29
C LEU A 136 4.63 -11.79 8.79
N SER A 137 4.36 -11.99 10.09
CA SER A 137 4.18 -13.32 10.69
C SER A 137 2.75 -13.44 11.17
N SER A 138 2.09 -14.53 10.85
CA SER A 138 0.71 -14.77 11.24
C SER A 138 0.65 -15.90 12.27
N ILE A 139 -0.14 -15.71 13.31
CA ILE A 139 -0.48 -16.73 14.28
C ILE A 139 -1.96 -17.06 14.09
N LEU A 140 -2.24 -18.31 13.75
CA LEU A 140 -3.61 -18.82 13.66
C LEU A 140 -3.98 -19.47 14.99
N GLN A 141 -5.07 -19.01 15.59
CA GLN A 141 -5.64 -19.61 16.78
C GLN A 141 -7.03 -20.15 16.46
N LEU A 142 -7.22 -21.44 16.69
CA LEU A 142 -8.53 -22.07 16.58
C LEU A 142 -9.28 -21.87 17.89
N ALA A 143 -10.46 -21.27 17.83
CA ALA A 143 -11.35 -21.12 18.97
C ALA A 143 -12.31 -22.31 19.08
N ALA A 144 -12.70 -22.67 20.31
CA ALA A 144 -13.68 -23.73 20.56
C ALA A 144 -15.10 -23.34 20.09
N ALA A 145 -15.39 -22.05 20.01
CA ALA A 145 -16.66 -21.51 19.53
C ALA A 145 -16.46 -20.83 18.18
N PRO A 146 -17.45 -20.88 17.26
CA PRO A 146 -17.38 -20.18 15.99
C PRO A 146 -17.17 -18.67 16.19
N ASN A 147 -16.29 -18.09 15.39
CA ASN A 147 -16.14 -16.63 15.33
C ASN A 147 -17.24 -16.06 14.44
N SER A 148 -18.22 -15.39 15.05
CA SER A 148 -19.29 -14.68 14.35
C SER A 148 -18.96 -13.22 14.05
N GLY A 149 -17.74 -12.76 14.35
CA GLY A 149 -17.32 -11.40 14.13
C GLY A 149 -17.24 -11.03 12.64
N ARG A 150 -17.79 -9.87 12.30
CA ARG A 150 -17.80 -9.34 10.91
C ARG A 150 -16.51 -8.63 10.58
N TYR A 151 -15.92 -7.93 11.57
CA TYR A 151 -14.73 -7.07 11.42
C TYR A 151 -13.57 -7.61 12.24
N GLN A 152 -12.91 -8.62 11.73
CA GLN A 152 -11.87 -9.32 12.48
C GLN A 152 -10.58 -8.50 12.65
N ARG A 153 -10.41 -7.40 11.89
CA ARG A 153 -9.27 -6.50 11.99
C ARG A 153 -9.65 -5.25 12.78
N SER A 154 -9.81 -5.36 14.08
CA SER A 154 -10.37 -4.30 14.91
C SER A 154 -9.45 -3.79 16.01
N PHE A 155 -8.43 -4.54 16.45
CA PHE A 155 -7.52 -4.06 17.46
C PHE A 155 -6.05 -4.31 17.13
N GLY A 156 -5.16 -3.51 17.72
CA GLY A 156 -3.72 -3.60 17.63
C GLY A 156 -3.03 -3.43 18.96
N ILE A 157 -1.74 -3.78 19.01
CA ILE A 157 -0.86 -3.67 20.16
C ILE A 157 0.47 -3.08 19.68
N ASN A 158 0.92 -2.01 20.33
CA ASN A 158 2.19 -1.34 20.05
C ASN A 158 3.18 -1.39 21.22
N ASP A 159 2.85 -2.12 22.29
CA ASP A 159 3.68 -2.18 23.50
C ASP A 159 5.12 -2.59 23.21
N TYR A 160 5.32 -3.42 22.19
CA TYR A 160 6.62 -3.94 21.78
C TYR A 160 7.18 -3.30 20.50
N TYR A 161 6.52 -2.25 20.00
CA TYR A 161 6.89 -1.64 18.72
C TYR A 161 8.35 -1.18 18.69
N TRP A 162 8.83 -0.57 19.76
CA TRP A 162 10.19 -0.08 19.91
C TRP A 162 11.14 -1.05 20.66
N GLY A 163 10.73 -2.29 20.84
CA GLY A 163 11.43 -3.27 21.65
C GLY A 163 10.92 -3.33 23.09
N ASP A 164 11.67 -3.99 23.95
CA ASP A 164 11.41 -4.08 25.38
C ASP A 164 12.72 -4.09 26.19
N LYS A 165 12.65 -4.36 27.50
CA LYS A 165 13.84 -4.44 28.37
C LYS A 165 14.85 -5.52 27.96
N ASN A 166 14.44 -6.54 27.23
CA ASN A 166 15.27 -7.66 26.78
C ASN A 166 15.73 -7.50 25.33
N VAL A 167 14.99 -6.73 24.52
CA VAL A 167 15.21 -6.55 23.09
C VAL A 167 15.17 -5.07 22.75
N GLN A 168 16.32 -4.50 22.43
CA GLN A 168 16.50 -3.06 22.21
C GLN A 168 16.36 -2.62 20.75
N PHE A 169 15.70 -3.41 19.90
CA PHE A 169 15.39 -3.05 18.54
C PHE A 169 13.86 -3.18 18.28
N PRO A 170 13.33 -2.47 17.29
CA PRO A 170 11.92 -2.53 16.97
C PRO A 170 11.46 -3.94 16.65
N LEU A 171 10.44 -4.44 17.36
CA LEU A 171 9.83 -5.75 17.14
C LEU A 171 8.63 -5.69 16.21
N GLY A 172 8.00 -4.52 16.09
CA GLY A 172 6.90 -4.28 15.18
C GLY A 172 5.55 -4.16 15.86
N HIS A 173 4.51 -4.17 15.05
CA HIS A 173 3.13 -3.99 15.43
C HIS A 173 2.37 -5.32 15.37
N ILE A 174 1.58 -5.61 16.39
CA ILE A 174 0.69 -6.77 16.44
C ILE A 174 -0.73 -6.29 16.18
N GLN A 175 -1.44 -6.94 15.29
CA GLN A 175 -2.85 -6.61 15.02
C GLN A 175 -3.67 -7.86 14.77
N SER A 176 -4.97 -7.76 15.06
CA SER A 176 -5.91 -8.78 14.62
C SER A 176 -5.98 -8.79 13.10
N CYS A 177 -6.01 -9.96 12.50
CA CYS A 177 -6.23 -10.16 11.08
C CYS A 177 -7.57 -10.86 10.88
N GLY A 178 -8.31 -10.49 9.84
CA GLY A 178 -9.57 -11.14 9.54
C GLY A 178 -9.80 -11.30 8.05
N GLY A 179 -10.70 -12.19 7.68
CA GLY A 179 -11.28 -12.36 6.36
C GLY A 179 -10.34 -12.83 5.25
N VAL A 180 -9.22 -12.16 5.08
CA VAL A 180 -8.27 -12.41 3.98
C VAL A 180 -7.51 -13.74 4.12
N LEU A 181 -7.40 -14.28 5.35
CA LEU A 181 -6.71 -15.55 5.57
C LEU A 181 -7.59 -16.76 5.29
N GLN A 182 -8.91 -16.61 5.31
CA GLN A 182 -9.81 -17.73 5.06
C GLN A 182 -9.65 -18.26 3.63
N ASP A 183 -9.67 -17.37 2.64
CA ASP A 183 -9.54 -17.76 1.25
C ASP A 183 -8.12 -18.22 0.90
N ALA A 184 -7.10 -17.62 1.52
CA ALA A 184 -5.70 -17.96 1.25
C ALA A 184 -5.22 -19.24 1.93
N LEU A 185 -5.84 -19.65 3.06
CA LEU A 185 -5.46 -20.87 3.80
C LEU A 185 -6.23 -22.10 3.34
N PHE A 186 -7.34 -21.94 2.64
CA PHE A 186 -8.21 -23.03 2.17
C PHE A 186 -8.32 -23.09 0.63
N ALA A 187 -7.59 -22.26 -0.09
CA ALA A 187 -7.42 -22.40 -1.53
C ALA A 187 -6.37 -23.48 -1.81
N GLU A 188 -6.79 -24.73 -1.88
CA GLU A 188 -6.06 -25.80 -2.54
C GLU A 188 -6.50 -25.90 -4.00
#